data_ff5c9658403a3fd58ad6679162222d1a
#
_entry.id   ff5c9658403a3fd58ad6679162222d1a
#
_cell.length_a   1.000
_cell.length_b   1.000
_cell.length_c   1.000
_cell.angle_alpha   90.00
_cell.angle_beta   90.00
_cell.angle_gamma   90.00
#
_symmetry.space_group_name_H-M   'P 1'
#
loop_
_entity.id
_entity.type
_entity.pdbx_description
1 polymer ?
#
loop_
_entity_poly.entity_id
_entity_poly.type
_entity_poly.pdbx_seq_one_letter_code
_entity_poly.pdbx_strand_id
1 'polypeptide(L)'
;MTAATIVLIPGLMNDGWVWTGQLGSLSRMGPVYVACNDGLTTLADMADRILETTQGPLIAVGHSMGGRVALEMIARAPDRVIALALVSTGAHGARETEAASRQTLVDLAITDGMTAVARAWMPGMMSASTPEETRRAIQAMIERADAKVFAGQQHALLNRPDRLRFVASLCLPTLIVTGDADTWASPTQHEELAHAISGSRLEIVEVAGHMLPAEAPDALTTLLHAFILENLQAQQSSEDANFASIGTE
;
A
#
# COMPACT_ATOMS: atom_id res chain seq x y z
N MET A 1 5.68 0.65 -26.97
CA MET A 1 5.10 -0.05 -25.78
C MET A 1 4.60 0.97 -24.77
N THR A 2 3.62 0.63 -23.97
CA THR A 2 3.03 1.55 -22.96
C THR A 2 3.99 1.70 -21.79
N ALA A 3 4.27 2.94 -21.38
CA ALA A 3 5.03 3.21 -20.16
C ALA A 3 4.34 2.54 -18.94
N ALA A 4 5.14 2.06 -17.98
CA ALA A 4 4.60 1.46 -16.78
C ALA A 4 3.77 2.48 -15.98
N THR A 5 2.63 2.05 -15.44
CA THR A 5 1.79 2.88 -14.58
C THR A 5 2.16 2.66 -13.11
N ILE A 6 2.43 3.73 -12.38
CA ILE A 6 2.63 3.72 -10.93
C ILE A 6 1.25 3.68 -10.28
N VAL A 7 0.95 2.61 -9.55
CA VAL A 7 -0.33 2.41 -8.88
C VAL A 7 -0.17 2.67 -7.38
N LEU A 8 -0.78 3.74 -6.88
CA LEU A 8 -0.78 4.08 -5.45
C LEU A 8 -2.06 3.56 -4.80
N ILE A 9 -1.93 2.62 -3.87
CA ILE A 9 -3.06 1.92 -3.26
C ILE A 9 -3.19 2.33 -1.80
N PRO A 10 -4.24 3.10 -1.44
CA PRO A 10 -4.46 3.57 -0.08
C PRO A 10 -4.79 2.43 0.91
N GLY A 11 -4.54 2.69 2.19
CA GLY A 11 -4.94 1.83 3.30
C GLY A 11 -6.43 1.90 3.62
N LEU A 12 -6.81 1.21 4.69
CA LEU A 12 -8.17 1.24 5.26
C LEU A 12 -8.56 2.68 5.63
N MET A 13 -9.74 3.13 5.21
CA MET A 13 -10.28 4.50 5.36
C MET A 13 -9.46 5.62 4.70
N ASN A 14 -8.37 5.28 4.07
CA ASN A 14 -7.56 6.29 3.39
C ASN A 14 -8.13 6.54 1.99
N ASP A 15 -8.21 7.79 1.61
CA ASP A 15 -8.43 8.21 0.24
C ASP A 15 -7.13 8.66 -0.44
N GLY A 16 -7.23 9.23 -1.64
CA GLY A 16 -6.08 9.71 -2.41
C GLY A 16 -5.26 10.79 -1.71
N TRP A 17 -5.80 11.45 -0.69
CA TRP A 17 -5.10 12.47 0.09
C TRP A 17 -3.83 11.91 0.76
N VAL A 18 -3.85 10.66 1.21
CA VAL A 18 -2.70 10.04 1.87
C VAL A 18 -1.42 10.07 1.03
N TRP A 19 -1.58 10.13 -0.30
CA TRP A 19 -0.49 10.12 -1.28
C TRP A 19 -0.12 11.50 -1.82
N THR A 20 -0.70 12.60 -1.32
CA THR A 20 -0.47 13.95 -1.86
C THR A 20 1.01 14.36 -1.83
N GLY A 21 1.75 13.93 -0.83
CA GLY A 21 3.19 14.19 -0.72
C GLY A 21 4.02 13.52 -1.83
N GLN A 22 3.57 12.38 -2.34
CA GLN A 22 4.27 11.57 -3.34
C GLN A 22 3.87 11.94 -4.78
N LEU A 23 2.61 12.34 -5.00
CA LEU A 23 2.02 12.55 -6.32
C LEU A 23 2.84 13.48 -7.22
N GLY A 24 3.27 14.62 -6.70
CA GLY A 24 4.01 15.63 -7.48
C GLY A 24 5.35 15.13 -8.00
N SER A 25 6.04 14.27 -7.27
CA SER A 25 7.30 13.65 -7.70
C SER A 25 7.06 12.49 -8.67
N LEU A 26 6.17 11.58 -8.29
CA LEU A 26 5.95 10.35 -9.05
C LEU A 26 5.28 10.60 -10.41
N SER A 27 4.38 11.59 -10.52
CA SER A 27 3.75 11.95 -11.79
C SER A 27 4.71 12.53 -12.85
N ARG A 28 5.90 12.96 -12.44
CA ARG A 28 6.97 13.33 -13.39
C ARG A 28 7.73 12.14 -13.96
N MET A 29 7.60 10.97 -13.35
CA MET A 29 8.29 9.74 -13.79
C MET A 29 7.45 8.93 -14.77
N GLY A 30 6.12 9.06 -14.72
CA GLY A 30 5.21 8.32 -15.59
C GLY A 30 3.75 8.48 -15.18
N PRO A 31 2.84 7.75 -15.83
CA PRO A 31 1.43 7.72 -15.46
C PRO A 31 1.26 7.25 -14.01
N VAL A 32 0.43 7.95 -13.22
CA VAL A 32 0.08 7.58 -11.86
C VAL A 32 -1.41 7.30 -11.77
N TYR A 33 -1.77 6.17 -11.22
CA TYR A 33 -3.14 5.81 -10.87
C TYR A 33 -3.27 5.68 -9.35
N VAL A 34 -4.14 6.46 -8.74
CA VAL A 34 -4.48 6.33 -7.32
C VAL A 34 -5.75 5.50 -7.22
N ALA A 35 -5.63 4.33 -6.56
CA ALA A 35 -6.74 3.41 -6.45
C ALA A 35 -7.83 3.94 -5.51
N CYS A 36 -9.09 3.71 -5.89
CA CYS A 36 -10.26 3.92 -5.04
C CYS A 36 -10.85 2.55 -4.68
N ASN A 37 -10.84 2.22 -3.41
CA ASN A 37 -11.34 0.94 -2.89
C ASN A 37 -12.77 1.04 -2.34
N ASP A 38 -13.46 2.16 -2.56
CA ASP A 38 -14.80 2.39 -2.05
C ASP A 38 -15.82 1.42 -2.65
N GLY A 39 -16.70 0.92 -1.79
CA GLY A 39 -17.77 0.00 -2.15
C GLY A 39 -17.32 -1.45 -2.39
N LEU A 40 -16.03 -1.77 -2.23
CA LEU A 40 -15.50 -3.12 -2.36
C LEU A 40 -15.29 -3.75 -0.97
N THR A 41 -15.62 -5.03 -0.88
CA THR A 41 -15.65 -5.76 0.39
C THR A 41 -14.69 -6.94 0.44
N THR A 42 -13.88 -7.15 -0.61
CA THR A 42 -12.79 -8.13 -0.64
C THR A 42 -11.53 -7.51 -1.23
N LEU A 43 -10.36 -7.96 -0.76
CA LEU A 43 -9.07 -7.54 -1.34
C LEU A 43 -8.94 -7.99 -2.80
N ALA A 44 -9.58 -9.10 -3.14
CA ALA A 44 -9.64 -9.64 -4.48
C ALA A 44 -10.34 -8.68 -5.46
N ASP A 45 -11.55 -8.20 -5.11
CA ASP A 45 -12.30 -7.26 -5.95
C ASP A 45 -11.58 -5.91 -6.07
N MET A 46 -10.88 -5.47 -5.01
CA MET A 46 -10.05 -4.27 -5.05
C MET A 46 -8.90 -4.43 -6.06
N ALA A 47 -8.23 -5.58 -6.06
CA ALA A 47 -7.18 -5.90 -7.01
C ALA A 47 -7.71 -6.00 -8.45
N ASP A 48 -8.84 -6.69 -8.66
CA ASP A 48 -9.47 -6.83 -9.98
C ASP A 48 -9.87 -5.46 -10.55
N ARG A 49 -10.50 -4.58 -9.77
CA ARG A 49 -10.81 -3.22 -10.20
C ARG A 49 -9.58 -2.45 -10.68
N ILE A 50 -8.45 -2.54 -9.97
CA ILE A 50 -7.21 -1.89 -10.37
C ILE A 50 -6.71 -2.47 -11.70
N LEU A 51 -6.67 -3.81 -11.81
CA LEU A 51 -6.19 -4.51 -13.00
C LEU A 51 -7.05 -4.24 -14.23
N GLU A 52 -8.37 -4.10 -14.07
CA GLU A 52 -9.33 -3.76 -15.14
C GLU A 52 -9.22 -2.28 -15.56
N THR A 53 -8.95 -1.38 -14.61
CA THR A 53 -8.87 0.06 -14.88
C THR A 53 -7.53 0.47 -15.50
N THR A 54 -6.47 -0.31 -15.24
CA THR A 54 -5.11 -0.02 -15.72
C THR A 54 -4.70 -0.97 -16.84
N GLN A 55 -3.79 -0.51 -17.71
CA GLN A 55 -3.25 -1.32 -18.81
C GLN A 55 -1.71 -1.35 -18.76
N GLY A 56 -1.10 -2.33 -19.44
CA GLY A 56 0.35 -2.47 -19.53
C GLY A 56 1.01 -2.87 -18.20
N PRO A 57 2.32 -2.69 -18.08
CA PRO A 57 3.07 -3.00 -16.87
C PRO A 57 2.75 -2.03 -15.73
N LEU A 58 2.80 -2.52 -14.49
CA LEU A 58 2.43 -1.78 -13.29
C LEU A 58 3.57 -1.81 -12.26
N ILE A 59 3.79 -0.69 -11.60
CA ILE A 59 4.58 -0.61 -10.37
C ILE A 59 3.59 -0.39 -9.23
N ALA A 60 3.38 -1.41 -8.40
CA ALA A 60 2.40 -1.37 -7.33
C ALA A 60 3.02 -0.81 -6.03
N VAL A 61 2.44 0.25 -5.50
CA VAL A 61 2.83 0.88 -4.22
C VAL A 61 1.64 0.82 -3.28
N GLY A 62 1.68 -0.04 -2.28
CA GLY A 62 0.54 -0.27 -1.40
C GLY A 62 0.84 0.09 0.06
N HIS A 63 -0.01 0.96 0.65
CA HIS A 63 0.04 1.31 2.06
C HIS A 63 -0.95 0.47 2.86
N SER A 64 -0.50 -0.18 3.94
CA SER A 64 -1.36 -0.90 4.88
C SER A 64 -2.27 -1.93 4.19
N MET A 65 -3.59 -1.79 4.22
CA MET A 65 -4.52 -2.62 3.44
C MET A 65 -4.16 -2.62 1.94
N GLY A 66 -3.72 -1.49 1.40
CA GLY A 66 -3.31 -1.36 0.00
C GLY A 66 -2.12 -2.25 -0.37
N GLY A 67 -1.19 -2.51 0.57
CA GLY A 67 -0.11 -3.48 0.35
C GLY A 67 -0.62 -4.91 0.18
N ARG A 68 -1.68 -5.27 0.91
CA ARG A 68 -2.35 -6.57 0.76
C ARG A 68 -3.10 -6.67 -0.58
N VAL A 69 -3.71 -5.56 -1.04
CA VAL A 69 -4.31 -5.46 -2.37
C VAL A 69 -3.24 -5.64 -3.46
N ALA A 70 -2.07 -5.02 -3.30
CA ALA A 70 -0.95 -5.21 -4.22
C ALA A 70 -0.50 -6.67 -4.33
N LEU A 71 -0.47 -7.41 -3.21
CA LEU A 71 -0.19 -8.86 -3.22
C LEU A 71 -1.28 -9.65 -3.96
N GLU A 72 -2.56 -9.27 -3.83
CA GLU A 72 -3.65 -9.87 -4.62
C GLU A 72 -3.51 -9.57 -6.11
N MET A 73 -3.08 -8.36 -6.51
CA MET A 73 -2.82 -8.03 -7.92
C MET A 73 -1.77 -8.96 -8.52
N ILE A 74 -0.65 -9.20 -7.80
CA ILE A 74 0.41 -10.11 -8.27
C ILE A 74 -0.11 -11.55 -8.35
N ALA A 75 -0.87 -12.01 -7.37
CA ALA A 75 -1.43 -13.36 -7.39
C ALA A 75 -2.38 -13.61 -8.57
N ARG A 76 -3.07 -12.57 -9.07
CA ARG A 76 -4.05 -12.64 -10.15
C ARG A 76 -3.44 -12.37 -11.53
N ALA A 77 -2.47 -11.48 -11.60
CA ALA A 77 -1.84 -11.06 -12.85
C ALA A 77 -0.32 -10.84 -12.64
N PRO A 78 0.44 -11.93 -12.42
CA PRO A 78 1.87 -11.84 -12.06
C PRO A 78 2.70 -11.11 -13.12
N ASP A 79 2.37 -11.27 -14.41
CA ASP A 79 3.09 -10.64 -15.52
C ASP A 79 2.80 -9.13 -15.67
N ARG A 80 1.78 -8.63 -14.96
CA ARG A 80 1.41 -7.22 -15.00
C ARG A 80 2.20 -6.36 -14.02
N VAL A 81 2.60 -6.90 -12.87
CA VAL A 81 3.29 -6.15 -11.82
C VAL A 81 4.79 -6.38 -11.93
N ILE A 82 5.53 -5.37 -12.35
CA ILE A 82 6.99 -5.45 -12.61
C ILE A 82 7.83 -5.05 -11.39
N ALA A 83 7.26 -4.32 -10.43
CA ALA A 83 7.91 -3.95 -9.17
C ALA A 83 6.86 -3.70 -8.09
N LEU A 84 7.22 -3.94 -6.83
CA LEU A 84 6.34 -3.86 -5.66
C LEU A 84 6.95 -3.01 -4.56
N ALA A 85 6.19 -2.03 -4.03
CA ALA A 85 6.52 -1.35 -2.79
C ALA A 85 5.45 -1.61 -1.72
N LEU A 86 5.86 -2.19 -0.61
CA LEU A 86 5.03 -2.51 0.56
C LEU A 86 5.31 -1.50 1.67
N VAL A 87 4.34 -0.64 1.98
CA VAL A 87 4.47 0.46 2.94
C VAL A 87 3.59 0.19 4.15
N SER A 88 4.18 0.09 5.34
CA SER A 88 3.47 -0.12 6.62
C SER A 88 2.41 -1.23 6.54
N THR A 89 2.78 -2.43 6.09
CA THR A 89 1.85 -3.53 5.80
C THR A 89 2.39 -4.89 6.22
N GLY A 90 1.68 -5.96 5.90
CA GLY A 90 2.09 -7.34 6.17
C GLY A 90 1.42 -8.33 5.22
N ALA A 91 1.84 -9.60 5.25
CA ALA A 91 1.34 -10.67 4.39
C ALA A 91 0.52 -11.75 5.15
N HIS A 92 0.48 -11.70 6.47
CA HIS A 92 -0.23 -12.70 7.29
C HIS A 92 -1.75 -12.63 7.14
N GLY A 93 -2.43 -13.76 7.30
CA GLY A 93 -3.89 -13.87 7.37
C GLY A 93 -4.49 -13.18 8.60
N ALA A 94 -5.82 -13.13 8.67
CA ALA A 94 -6.50 -12.59 9.86
C ALA A 94 -6.28 -13.49 11.07
N ARG A 95 -6.08 -12.87 12.25
CA ARG A 95 -6.01 -13.59 13.53
C ARG A 95 -7.40 -13.67 14.15
N GLU A 96 -7.74 -14.75 14.81
CA GLU A 96 -9.04 -14.91 15.50
C GLU A 96 -9.33 -13.77 16.47
N THR A 97 -8.30 -13.22 17.13
CA THR A 97 -8.41 -12.12 18.08
C THR A 97 -8.79 -10.78 17.42
N GLU A 98 -8.66 -10.63 16.11
CA GLU A 98 -9.00 -9.38 15.40
C GLU A 98 -10.51 -9.18 15.23
N ALA A 99 -11.29 -10.26 15.14
CA ALA A 99 -12.70 -10.19 14.78
C ALA A 99 -13.51 -9.29 15.72
N ALA A 100 -13.37 -9.49 17.04
CA ALA A 100 -14.13 -8.74 18.04
C ALA A 100 -13.76 -7.24 18.05
N SER A 101 -12.46 -6.92 18.00
CA SER A 101 -12.01 -5.53 18.01
C SER A 101 -12.41 -4.77 16.74
N ARG A 102 -12.36 -5.43 15.57
CA ARG A 102 -12.80 -4.84 14.31
C ARG A 102 -14.32 -4.65 14.27
N GLN A 103 -15.10 -5.62 14.81
CA GLN A 103 -16.55 -5.47 14.90
C GLN A 103 -16.93 -4.29 15.82
N THR A 104 -16.27 -4.13 16.97
CA THR A 104 -16.49 -2.97 17.85
C THR A 104 -16.31 -1.63 17.13
N LEU A 105 -15.30 -1.53 16.25
CA LEU A 105 -15.07 -0.30 15.46
C LEU A 105 -16.15 -0.11 14.39
N VAL A 106 -16.61 -1.19 13.76
CA VAL A 106 -17.73 -1.14 12.79
C VAL A 106 -19.01 -0.68 13.48
N ASP A 107 -19.32 -1.24 14.65
CA ASP A 107 -20.49 -0.85 15.43
C ASP A 107 -20.41 0.63 15.82
N LEU A 108 -19.24 1.08 16.28
CA LEU A 108 -18.97 2.49 16.59
C LEU A 108 -19.19 3.41 15.37
N ALA A 109 -18.72 2.98 14.19
CA ALA A 109 -18.92 3.74 12.95
C ALA A 109 -20.40 3.90 12.59
N ILE A 110 -21.20 2.85 12.81
CA ILE A 110 -22.62 2.82 12.48
C ILE A 110 -23.44 3.65 13.50
N THR A 111 -23.11 3.57 14.79
CA THR A 111 -23.89 4.21 15.86
C THR A 111 -23.49 5.66 16.10
N ASP A 112 -22.20 5.96 16.10
CA ASP A 112 -21.64 7.25 16.53
C ASP A 112 -20.86 7.98 15.43
N GLY A 113 -20.72 7.33 14.26
CA GLY A 113 -20.11 7.90 13.06
C GLY A 113 -18.57 7.86 13.05
N MET A 114 -18.00 8.28 11.92
CA MET A 114 -16.55 8.20 11.68
C MET A 114 -15.73 9.12 12.58
N THR A 115 -16.28 10.19 13.12
CA THR A 115 -15.61 11.03 14.14
C THR A 115 -15.31 10.25 15.42
N ALA A 116 -16.23 9.39 15.84
CA ALA A 116 -16.00 8.52 16.99
C ALA A 116 -14.93 7.46 16.71
N VAL A 117 -14.93 6.89 15.50
CA VAL A 117 -13.88 5.97 15.04
C VAL A 117 -12.52 6.67 15.02
N ALA A 118 -12.42 7.89 14.50
CA ALA A 118 -11.18 8.65 14.49
C ALA A 118 -10.62 8.81 15.90
N ARG A 119 -11.44 9.23 16.85
CA ARG A 119 -11.02 9.39 18.27
C ARG A 119 -10.54 8.09 18.90
N ALA A 120 -11.21 6.98 18.61
CA ALA A 120 -10.87 5.68 19.19
C ALA A 120 -9.60 5.07 18.57
N TRP A 121 -9.36 5.33 17.30
CA TRP A 121 -8.37 4.59 16.51
C TRP A 121 -7.06 5.34 16.27
N MET A 122 -7.10 6.68 16.16
CA MET A 122 -5.90 7.47 15.94
C MET A 122 -4.79 7.35 17.01
N PRO A 123 -5.12 7.17 18.31
CA PRO A 123 -4.09 6.86 19.30
C PRO A 123 -3.35 5.56 18.93
N GLY A 124 -2.04 5.65 18.77
CA GLY A 124 -1.20 4.51 18.34
C GLY A 124 -1.00 4.35 16.82
N MET A 125 -1.78 5.07 15.99
CA MET A 125 -1.61 5.03 14.53
C MET A 125 -0.40 5.85 14.07
N MET A 126 -0.07 6.92 14.79
CA MET A 126 0.94 7.89 14.41
C MET A 126 2.07 7.95 15.43
N SER A 127 3.24 8.39 14.98
CA SER A 127 4.34 8.75 15.88
C SER A 127 3.93 9.85 16.87
N ALA A 128 4.45 9.80 18.08
CA ALA A 128 4.25 10.87 19.07
C ALA A 128 4.73 12.24 18.56
N SER A 129 5.71 12.24 17.66
CA SER A 129 6.32 13.43 17.07
C SER A 129 5.58 13.95 15.83
N THR A 130 4.51 13.29 15.37
CA THR A 130 3.74 13.75 14.19
C THR A 130 3.21 15.17 14.43
N PRO A 131 3.47 16.13 13.51
CA PRO A 131 2.99 17.50 13.65
C PRO A 131 1.46 17.57 13.78
N GLU A 132 0.99 18.53 14.59
CA GLU A 132 -0.45 18.69 14.85
C GLU A 132 -1.27 18.96 13.58
N GLU A 133 -0.70 19.67 12.60
CA GLU A 133 -1.34 19.89 11.30
C GLU A 133 -1.56 18.57 10.56
N THR A 134 -0.54 17.70 10.52
CA THR A 134 -0.63 16.36 9.90
C THR A 134 -1.66 15.50 10.63
N ARG A 135 -1.68 15.54 11.98
CA ARG A 135 -2.69 14.82 12.79
C ARG A 135 -4.11 15.25 12.43
N ARG A 136 -4.36 16.56 12.33
CA ARG A 136 -5.68 17.10 11.94
C ARG A 136 -6.07 16.71 10.52
N ALA A 137 -5.13 16.70 9.61
CA ALA A 137 -5.38 16.31 8.23
C ALA A 137 -5.72 14.81 8.10
N ILE A 138 -5.01 13.93 8.83
CA ILE A 138 -5.32 12.49 8.94
C ILE A 138 -6.70 12.31 9.58
N GLN A 139 -6.99 13.03 10.68
CA GLN A 139 -8.30 12.99 11.32
C GLN A 139 -9.42 13.37 10.35
N ALA A 140 -9.26 14.48 9.64
CA ALA A 140 -10.25 14.93 8.65
C ALA A 140 -10.44 13.92 7.50
N MET A 141 -9.37 13.19 7.10
CA MET A 141 -9.47 12.11 6.13
C MET A 141 -10.32 10.95 6.66
N ILE A 142 -10.12 10.53 7.92
CA ILE A 142 -10.90 9.45 8.54
C ILE A 142 -12.36 9.89 8.72
N GLU A 143 -12.60 11.11 9.19
CA GLU A 143 -13.94 11.62 9.49
C GLU A 143 -14.84 11.77 8.26
N ARG A 144 -14.27 12.01 7.07
CA ARG A 144 -15.03 12.07 5.82
C ARG A 144 -15.29 10.73 5.16
N ALA A 145 -14.70 9.64 5.68
CA ALA A 145 -14.97 8.30 5.17
C ALA A 145 -16.43 7.89 5.44
N ASP A 146 -17.00 7.10 4.52
CA ASP A 146 -18.33 6.54 4.71
C ASP A 146 -18.26 5.31 5.64
N ALA A 147 -19.17 5.24 6.63
CA ALA A 147 -19.20 4.14 7.60
C ALA A 147 -19.46 2.77 6.97
N LYS A 148 -20.23 2.71 5.85
CA LYS A 148 -20.47 1.45 5.13
C LYS A 148 -19.25 1.02 4.34
N VAL A 149 -18.52 1.97 3.74
CA VAL A 149 -17.24 1.72 3.09
C VAL A 149 -16.24 1.18 4.12
N PHE A 150 -16.15 1.82 5.29
CA PHE A 150 -15.32 1.34 6.39
C PHE A 150 -15.67 -0.09 6.82
N ALA A 151 -16.96 -0.40 7.01
CA ALA A 151 -17.41 -1.74 7.36
C ALA A 151 -17.04 -2.78 6.29
N GLY A 152 -17.21 -2.44 5.01
CA GLY A 152 -16.81 -3.30 3.88
C GLY A 152 -15.31 -3.57 3.84
N GLN A 153 -14.48 -2.57 4.07
CA GLN A 153 -13.03 -2.71 4.14
C GLN A 153 -12.58 -3.51 5.38
N GLN A 154 -13.25 -3.35 6.53
CA GLN A 154 -13.02 -4.19 7.71
C GLN A 154 -13.34 -5.65 7.42
N HIS A 155 -14.45 -5.91 6.71
CA HIS A 155 -14.80 -7.25 6.26
C HIS A 155 -13.71 -7.84 5.33
N ALA A 156 -13.21 -7.06 4.37
CA ALA A 156 -12.12 -7.47 3.50
C ALA A 156 -10.87 -7.89 4.28
N LEU A 157 -10.50 -7.12 5.31
CA LEU A 157 -9.34 -7.43 6.15
C LEU A 157 -9.54 -8.65 7.05
N LEU A 158 -10.76 -8.89 7.54
CA LEU A 158 -11.07 -10.09 8.32
C LEU A 158 -11.04 -11.37 7.48
N ASN A 159 -11.32 -11.26 6.19
CA ASN A 159 -11.32 -12.39 5.24
C ASN A 159 -10.05 -12.42 4.37
N ARG A 160 -9.01 -11.66 4.73
CA ARG A 160 -7.77 -11.63 3.97
C ARG A 160 -7.08 -12.99 3.97
N PRO A 161 -6.60 -13.47 2.83
CA PRO A 161 -5.81 -14.70 2.78
C PRO A 161 -4.46 -14.53 3.46
N ASP A 162 -3.90 -15.63 3.98
CA ASP A 162 -2.51 -15.68 4.38
C ASP A 162 -1.62 -15.78 3.13
N ARG A 163 -0.75 -14.80 2.95
CA ARG A 163 0.16 -14.68 1.81
C ARG A 163 1.63 -14.91 2.18
N LEU A 164 1.94 -15.37 3.40
CA LEU A 164 3.33 -15.57 3.84
C LEU A 164 4.10 -16.55 2.95
N ARG A 165 3.47 -17.65 2.55
CA ARG A 165 4.09 -18.60 1.60
C ARG A 165 4.19 -18.04 0.19
N PHE A 166 3.21 -17.24 -0.21
CA PHE A 166 3.18 -16.61 -1.54
C PHE A 166 4.29 -15.57 -1.67
N VAL A 167 4.51 -14.72 -0.67
CA VAL A 167 5.56 -13.69 -0.74
C VAL A 167 6.96 -14.31 -0.82
N ALA A 168 7.18 -15.49 -0.24
CA ALA A 168 8.43 -16.23 -0.35
C ALA A 168 8.73 -16.73 -1.79
N SER A 169 7.72 -16.76 -2.68
CA SER A 169 7.88 -17.13 -4.08
C SER A 169 8.02 -15.95 -5.03
N LEU A 170 7.97 -14.72 -4.52
CA LEU A 170 8.10 -13.53 -5.35
C LEU A 170 9.53 -13.38 -5.90
N CYS A 171 9.61 -13.12 -7.21
CA CYS A 171 10.89 -12.92 -7.90
C CYS A 171 11.00 -11.52 -8.54
N LEU A 172 10.09 -10.58 -8.19
CA LEU A 172 10.11 -9.22 -8.69
C LEU A 172 10.82 -8.28 -7.69
N PRO A 173 11.43 -7.18 -8.17
CA PRO A 173 12.00 -6.15 -7.32
C PRO A 173 10.99 -5.70 -6.26
N THR A 174 11.38 -5.75 -4.99
CA THR A 174 10.49 -5.41 -3.88
C THR A 174 11.16 -4.44 -2.91
N LEU A 175 10.51 -3.31 -2.66
CA LEU A 175 10.84 -2.36 -1.61
C LEU A 175 9.85 -2.52 -0.45
N ILE A 176 10.37 -2.61 0.76
CA ILE A 176 9.59 -2.71 2.00
C ILE A 176 9.93 -1.49 2.84
N VAL A 177 8.92 -0.71 3.26
CA VAL A 177 9.13 0.52 4.04
C VAL A 177 8.18 0.56 5.23
N THR A 178 8.70 0.90 6.40
CA THR A 178 7.90 1.16 7.60
C THR A 178 8.47 2.31 8.42
N GLY A 179 7.65 2.88 9.31
CA GLY A 179 8.13 3.81 10.31
C GLY A 179 8.66 3.08 11.55
N ASP A 180 9.69 3.61 12.22
CA ASP A 180 10.25 3.04 13.45
C ASP A 180 9.25 3.05 14.62
N ALA A 181 8.27 3.95 14.60
CA ALA A 181 7.19 4.07 15.57
C ALA A 181 5.86 3.41 15.12
N ASP A 182 5.86 2.62 14.04
CA ASP A 182 4.65 1.88 13.61
C ASP A 182 4.36 0.74 14.59
N THR A 183 3.30 0.89 15.38
CA THR A 183 2.89 -0.12 16.36
C THR A 183 1.88 -1.13 15.79
N TRP A 184 1.35 -0.90 14.60
CA TRP A 184 0.33 -1.74 13.97
C TRP A 184 0.92 -2.75 12.99
N ALA A 185 1.87 -2.28 12.19
CA ALA A 185 2.70 -3.10 11.33
C ALA A 185 4.16 -2.80 11.71
N SER A 186 4.62 -3.45 12.79
CA SER A 186 5.88 -3.10 13.45
C SER A 186 7.10 -3.30 12.55
N PRO A 187 8.22 -2.60 12.83
CA PRO A 187 9.49 -2.85 12.15
C PRO A 187 9.87 -4.33 12.14
N THR A 188 9.70 -5.05 13.25
CA THR A 188 9.98 -6.49 13.32
C THR A 188 9.16 -7.31 12.32
N GLN A 189 7.87 -6.97 12.11
CA GLN A 189 7.06 -7.64 11.08
C GLN A 189 7.57 -7.34 9.66
N HIS A 190 8.12 -6.17 9.42
CA HIS A 190 8.73 -5.81 8.13
C HIS A 190 10.09 -6.48 7.93
N GLU A 191 10.88 -6.68 8.99
CA GLU A 191 12.10 -7.49 8.97
C GLU A 191 11.79 -8.95 8.61
N GLU A 192 10.75 -9.54 9.22
CA GLU A 192 10.25 -10.87 8.88
C GLU A 192 9.80 -10.96 7.41
N LEU A 193 9.09 -9.95 6.94
CA LEU A 193 8.63 -9.88 5.55
C LEU A 193 9.81 -9.74 4.58
N ALA A 194 10.80 -8.90 4.89
CA ALA A 194 12.01 -8.73 4.10
C ALA A 194 12.85 -10.00 4.06
N HIS A 195 12.90 -10.72 5.16
CA HIS A 195 13.58 -12.02 5.21
C HIS A 195 12.88 -13.08 4.34
N ALA A 196 11.55 -13.02 4.26
CA ALA A 196 10.77 -13.94 3.44
C ALA A 196 10.86 -13.65 1.93
N ILE A 197 11.01 -12.37 1.51
CA ILE A 197 11.07 -11.98 0.10
C ILE A 197 12.53 -11.84 -0.34
N SER A 198 13.03 -12.83 -1.06
CA SER A 198 14.42 -12.84 -1.52
C SER A 198 14.73 -11.62 -2.40
N GLY A 199 15.84 -10.93 -2.08
CA GLY A 199 16.28 -9.74 -2.84
C GLY A 199 15.47 -8.47 -2.57
N SER A 200 14.55 -8.48 -1.61
CA SER A 200 13.86 -7.25 -1.20
C SER A 200 14.80 -6.28 -0.47
N ARG A 201 14.48 -4.99 -0.55
CA ARG A 201 15.14 -3.92 0.21
C ARG A 201 14.20 -3.46 1.32
N LEU A 202 14.69 -3.46 2.57
CA LEU A 202 13.96 -2.92 3.73
C LEU A 202 14.53 -1.56 4.10
N GLU A 203 13.61 -0.61 4.31
CA GLU A 203 13.91 0.73 4.82
C GLU A 203 13.02 1.05 6.02
N ILE A 204 13.61 1.50 7.12
CA ILE A 204 12.91 1.93 8.33
C ILE A 204 13.09 3.44 8.45
N VAL A 205 11.99 4.18 8.37
CA VAL A 205 11.97 5.64 8.43
C VAL A 205 11.84 6.08 9.89
N GLU A 206 12.82 6.85 10.36
CA GLU A 206 12.84 7.35 11.73
C GLU A 206 11.68 8.34 12.00
N VAL A 207 11.19 8.33 13.22
CA VAL A 207 10.19 9.28 13.73
C VAL A 207 8.85 9.23 12.99
N ALA A 208 8.52 8.11 12.36
CA ALA A 208 7.27 7.91 11.62
C ALA A 208 6.49 6.71 12.18
N GLY A 209 5.17 6.82 12.19
CA GLY A 209 4.24 5.77 12.58
C GLY A 209 3.63 5.04 11.38
N HIS A 210 2.43 4.51 11.58
CA HIS A 210 1.71 3.73 10.57
C HIS A 210 1.26 4.57 9.36
N MET A 211 0.99 5.86 9.57
CA MET A 211 0.56 6.78 8.49
C MET A 211 1.77 7.37 7.75
N LEU A 212 2.78 6.54 7.52
CA LEU A 212 4.07 6.91 6.92
C LEU A 212 3.96 7.82 5.69
N PRO A 213 3.06 7.61 4.71
CA PRO A 213 2.97 8.49 3.54
C PRO A 213 2.64 9.95 3.87
N ALA A 214 1.92 10.18 4.98
CA ALA A 214 1.55 11.49 5.48
C ALA A 214 2.49 12.01 6.58
N GLU A 215 3.09 11.12 7.37
CA GLU A 215 3.97 11.51 8.48
C GLU A 215 5.39 11.87 8.03
N ALA A 216 5.92 11.15 7.03
CA ALA A 216 7.25 11.36 6.48
C ALA A 216 7.23 11.41 4.94
N PRO A 217 6.49 12.38 4.35
CA PRO A 217 6.25 12.42 2.91
C PRO A 217 7.54 12.53 2.09
N ASP A 218 8.50 13.34 2.52
CA ASP A 218 9.76 13.55 1.78
C ASP A 218 10.66 12.32 1.81
N ALA A 219 10.76 11.66 2.98
CA ALA A 219 11.55 10.44 3.12
C ALA A 219 10.97 9.32 2.25
N LEU A 220 9.66 9.07 2.34
CA LEU A 220 9.00 8.06 1.53
C LEU A 220 9.08 8.39 0.04
N THR A 221 8.91 9.67 -0.34
CA THR A 221 9.03 10.10 -1.74
C THR A 221 10.41 9.81 -2.30
N THR A 222 11.46 10.08 -1.53
CA THR A 222 12.85 9.81 -1.93
C THR A 222 13.08 8.32 -2.17
N LEU A 223 12.62 7.47 -1.26
CA LEU A 223 12.75 6.02 -1.37
C LEU A 223 11.98 5.46 -2.57
N LEU A 224 10.73 5.87 -2.74
CA LEU A 224 9.90 5.46 -3.88
C LEU A 224 10.46 5.95 -5.21
N HIS A 225 10.93 7.20 -5.26
CA HIS A 225 11.52 7.77 -6.47
C HIS A 225 12.73 6.97 -6.94
N ALA A 226 13.68 6.68 -6.04
CA ALA A 226 14.86 5.89 -6.36
C ALA A 226 14.46 4.48 -6.83
N PHE A 227 13.61 3.79 -6.09
CA PHE A 227 13.15 2.45 -6.42
C PHE A 227 12.42 2.38 -7.78
N ILE A 228 11.52 3.31 -8.04
CA ILE A 228 10.75 3.36 -9.29
C ILE A 228 11.66 3.66 -10.47
N LEU A 229 12.60 4.61 -10.33
CA LEU A 229 13.54 4.97 -11.38
C LEU A 229 14.39 3.77 -11.80
N GLU A 230 14.95 3.04 -10.84
CA GLU A 230 15.73 1.81 -11.08
C GLU A 230 14.94 0.79 -11.91
N ASN A 231 13.66 0.59 -11.59
CA ASN A 231 12.82 -0.41 -12.25
C ASN A 231 12.31 0.03 -13.63
N LEU A 232 12.06 1.33 -13.82
CA LEU A 232 11.74 1.87 -15.15
C LEU A 232 12.93 1.75 -16.12
N GLN A 233 14.15 2.01 -15.64
CA GLN A 233 15.38 1.86 -16.43
C GLN A 233 15.66 0.40 -16.79
N ALA A 234 15.46 -0.52 -15.83
CA ALA A 234 15.62 -1.96 -16.09
C ALA A 234 14.62 -2.48 -17.12
N GLN A 235 13.37 -2.03 -17.07
CA GLN A 235 12.35 -2.37 -18.05
C GLN A 235 12.76 -1.88 -19.45
N GLN A 236 13.19 -0.63 -19.58
CA GLN A 236 13.59 -0.04 -20.86
C GLN A 236 14.78 -0.78 -21.48
N SER A 237 15.78 -1.11 -20.67
CA SER A 237 16.95 -1.88 -21.13
C SER A 237 16.59 -3.29 -21.63
N SER A 238 15.63 -3.94 -20.98
CA SER A 238 15.12 -5.26 -21.39
C SER A 238 14.35 -5.21 -22.71
N GLU A 239 13.59 -4.14 -22.94
CA GLU A 239 12.84 -3.90 -24.17
C GLU A 239 13.78 -3.63 -25.35
N ASP A 240 14.81 -2.80 -25.14
CA ASP A 240 15.83 -2.48 -26.17
C ASP A 240 16.63 -3.72 -26.58
N ALA A 241 16.98 -4.59 -25.62
CA ALA A 241 17.67 -5.85 -25.89
C ALA A 241 16.81 -6.81 -26.74
N ASN A 242 15.52 -6.91 -26.45
CA ASN A 242 14.57 -7.71 -27.23
C ASN A 242 14.40 -7.18 -28.65
N PHE A 243 14.37 -5.88 -28.86
CA PHE A 243 14.28 -5.27 -30.19
C PHE A 243 15.53 -5.55 -31.03
N ALA A 244 16.73 -5.47 -30.44
CA ALA A 244 17.98 -5.75 -31.10
C ALA A 244 18.09 -7.21 -31.57
N SER A 245 17.50 -8.16 -30.83
CA SER A 245 17.52 -9.59 -31.17
C SER A 245 16.59 -9.97 -32.33
N ILE A 246 15.49 -9.24 -32.56
CA ILE A 246 14.52 -9.49 -33.64
C ILE A 246 15.00 -8.89 -34.99
N GLY A 247 15.86 -7.88 -34.98
CA GLY A 247 16.36 -7.21 -36.18
C GLY A 247 17.57 -7.88 -36.84
N THR A 248 18.02 -9.04 -36.34
CA THR A 248 19.19 -9.77 -36.83
C THR A 248 18.87 -11.11 -37.55
N GLU A 249 17.58 -11.39 -37.77
CA GLU A 249 17.11 -12.46 -38.66
C GLU A 249 16.63 -11.87 -40.01
#